data_2dc7bf5c8a30ddc460d997a56ef1d7ff
#
_entry.id   2dc7bf5c8a30ddc460d997a56ef1d7ff
#
_cell.length_a   1.000
_cell.length_b   1.000
_cell.length_c   1.000
_cell.angle_alpha   90.00
_cell.angle_beta   90.00
_cell.angle_gamma   90.00
#
_symmetry.space_group_name_H-M   'P 1'
#
loop_
_entity.id
_entity.type
_entity.pdbx_description
1 polymer ?
#
loop_
_entity_poly.entity_id
_entity_poly.type
_entity_poly.pdbx_seq_one_letter_code
_entity_poly.pdbx_strand_id
1 'polypeptide(L)'
;MDQRLEPLVSALRDLAEVNQDNPEGLLLLLRELESLHREIQDGPFRSSLPENRHKLFTLLQTMEKSGGWPYIPRLQLRTFIGLLDQDSSQMAA
;
A
#
# COMPACT_ATOMS: atom_id res chain seq x y z
N MET A 1 -7.43 -5.57 11.84
CA MET A 1 -6.27 -6.14 11.11
C MET A 1 -6.03 -7.56 11.57
N ASP A 2 -5.53 -8.41 10.69
CA ASP A 2 -5.25 -9.82 11.01
C ASP A 2 -4.23 -9.92 12.15
N GLN A 3 -4.56 -10.69 13.18
CA GLN A 3 -3.69 -10.89 14.33
C GLN A 3 -2.36 -11.56 13.98
N ARG A 4 -2.31 -12.26 12.85
CA ARG A 4 -1.09 -12.93 12.40
C ARG A 4 -0.06 -11.95 11.82
N LEU A 5 -0.47 -10.75 11.45
CA LEU A 5 0.42 -9.75 10.88
C LEU A 5 1.44 -9.24 11.92
N GLU A 6 0.98 -8.98 13.14
CA GLU A 6 1.82 -8.39 14.19
C GLU A 6 3.05 -9.23 14.53
N PRO A 7 2.93 -10.56 14.77
CA PRO A 7 4.12 -11.36 15.02
C PRO A 7 5.06 -11.46 13.82
N LEU A 8 4.54 -11.43 12.59
CA LEU A 8 5.37 -11.43 11.38
C LEU A 8 6.18 -10.14 11.26
N VAL A 9 5.54 -8.99 11.48
CA VAL A 9 6.23 -7.70 11.47
C VAL A 9 7.28 -7.63 12.57
N SER A 10 6.95 -8.12 13.77
CA SER A 10 7.88 -8.16 14.90
C SER A 10 9.11 -9.02 14.57
N ALA A 11 8.90 -10.18 13.93
CA ALA A 11 10.00 -11.05 13.53
C ALA A 11 10.91 -10.37 12.50
N LEU A 12 10.33 -9.63 11.56
CA LEU A 12 11.11 -8.86 10.57
C LEU A 12 11.93 -7.75 11.22
N ARG A 13 11.36 -7.04 12.21
CA ARG A 13 12.09 -6.03 12.96
C ARG A 13 13.26 -6.64 13.74
N ASP A 14 13.04 -7.79 14.38
CA ASP A 14 14.08 -8.49 15.10
C ASP A 14 15.22 -8.92 14.16
N LEU A 15 14.85 -9.39 12.98
CA LEU A 15 15.83 -9.78 11.97
C LEU A 15 16.67 -8.58 11.51
N ALA A 16 16.03 -7.44 11.32
CA ALA A 16 16.73 -6.20 10.97
C ALA A 16 17.68 -5.76 12.09
N GLU A 17 17.25 -5.89 13.34
CA GLU A 17 18.06 -5.53 14.50
C GLU A 17 19.27 -6.42 14.64
N VAL A 18 19.13 -7.73 14.43
CA VAL A 18 20.25 -8.68 14.45
C VAL A 18 21.27 -8.35 13.36
N ASN A 19 20.81 -7.79 12.24
CA ASN A 19 21.68 -7.44 11.11
C ASN A 19 22.06 -5.96 11.07
N GLN A 20 21.89 -5.21 12.17
CA GLN A 20 22.06 -3.74 12.17
C GLN A 20 23.46 -3.29 11.71
N ASP A 21 24.48 -4.12 11.87
CA ASP A 21 25.85 -3.82 11.43
C ASP A 21 26.26 -4.60 10.19
N ASN A 22 25.27 -5.23 9.52
CA ASN A 22 25.51 -6.08 8.36
C ASN A 22 24.73 -5.54 7.16
N PRO A 23 25.33 -4.63 6.36
CA PRO A 23 24.62 -4.04 5.24
C PRO A 23 24.21 -5.05 4.17
N GLU A 24 24.97 -6.13 3.97
CA GLU A 24 24.59 -7.17 3.01
C GLU A 24 23.34 -7.92 3.46
N GLY A 25 23.24 -8.24 4.74
CA GLY A 25 22.07 -8.89 5.30
C GLY A 25 20.84 -7.99 5.26
N LEU A 26 21.01 -6.71 5.57
CA LEU A 26 19.94 -5.74 5.49
C LEU A 26 19.46 -5.55 4.04
N LEU A 27 20.39 -5.55 3.09
CA LEU A 27 20.05 -5.42 1.68
C LEU A 27 19.23 -6.62 1.20
N LEU A 28 19.59 -7.83 1.61
CA LEU A 28 18.81 -9.03 1.30
C LEU A 28 17.40 -8.92 1.87
N LEU A 29 17.27 -8.48 3.12
CA LEU A 29 15.98 -8.28 3.76
C LEU A 29 15.13 -7.27 3.00
N LEU A 30 15.72 -6.14 2.64
CA LEU A 30 15.01 -5.10 1.89
C LEU A 30 14.55 -5.59 0.52
N ARG A 31 15.38 -6.37 -0.17
CA ARG A 31 15.02 -6.92 -1.47
C ARG A 31 13.86 -7.91 -1.37
N GLU A 32 13.87 -8.76 -0.34
CA GLU A 32 12.79 -9.71 -0.10
C GLU A 32 11.49 -8.99 0.25
N LEU A 33 11.56 -7.97 1.09
CA LEU A 33 10.39 -7.18 1.46
C LEU A 33 9.81 -6.46 0.24
N GLU A 34 10.67 -5.88 -0.59
CA GLU A 34 10.24 -5.20 -1.81
C GLU A 34 9.60 -6.17 -2.80
N SER A 35 10.19 -7.33 -2.97
CA SER A 35 9.65 -8.37 -3.85
C SER A 35 8.27 -8.84 -3.37
N LEU A 36 8.15 -9.11 -2.08
CA LEU A 36 6.89 -9.52 -1.48
C LEU A 36 5.83 -8.42 -1.58
N HIS A 37 6.24 -7.18 -1.33
CA HIS A 37 5.36 -6.03 -1.49
C HIS A 37 4.79 -5.97 -2.91
N ARG A 38 5.65 -6.13 -3.91
CA ARG A 38 5.25 -6.07 -5.31
C ARG A 38 4.30 -7.21 -5.68
N GLU A 39 4.59 -8.42 -5.20
CA GLU A 39 3.72 -9.57 -5.42
C GLU A 39 2.32 -9.35 -4.88
N ILE A 40 2.22 -8.82 -3.66
CA ILE A 40 0.94 -8.54 -3.01
C ILE A 40 0.21 -7.43 -3.76
N GLN A 41 0.92 -6.39 -4.14
CA GLN A 41 0.35 -5.24 -4.84
C GLN A 41 -0.20 -5.65 -6.21
N ASP A 42 0.58 -6.39 -6.99
CA ASP A 42 0.22 -6.74 -8.37
C ASP A 42 -0.75 -7.93 -8.44
N GLY A 43 -0.82 -8.71 -7.40
CA GLY A 43 -1.70 -9.88 -7.33
C GLY A 43 -2.94 -9.64 -6.48
N PRO A 44 -2.93 -10.09 -5.22
CA PRO A 44 -4.13 -10.03 -4.37
C PRO A 44 -4.71 -8.64 -4.20
N PHE A 45 -3.87 -7.63 -4.02
CA PHE A 45 -4.36 -6.27 -3.80
C PHE A 45 -5.07 -5.73 -5.03
N ARG A 46 -4.44 -5.86 -6.20
CA ARG A 46 -5.04 -5.41 -7.46
C ARG A 46 -6.35 -6.14 -7.74
N SER A 47 -6.37 -7.45 -7.50
CA SER A 47 -7.56 -8.28 -7.71
C SER A 47 -8.71 -7.93 -6.76
N SER A 48 -8.38 -7.39 -5.59
CA SER A 48 -9.38 -7.02 -4.59
C SER A 48 -10.01 -5.65 -4.82
N LEU A 49 -9.44 -4.86 -5.73
CA LEU A 49 -9.95 -3.50 -5.97
C LEU A 49 -11.37 -3.56 -6.57
N PRO A 50 -12.27 -2.69 -6.09
CA PRO A 50 -13.64 -2.67 -6.61
C PRO A 50 -13.68 -2.24 -8.08
N GLU A 51 -14.50 -2.91 -8.88
CA GLU A 51 -14.75 -2.51 -10.28
C GLU A 51 -15.67 -1.29 -10.33
N ASN A 52 -16.57 -1.18 -9.37
CA ASN A 52 -17.48 -0.04 -9.26
C ASN A 52 -16.70 1.22 -8.91
N ARG A 53 -16.85 2.24 -9.73
CA ARG A 53 -16.10 3.50 -9.57
C ARG A 53 -16.36 4.19 -8.23
N HIS A 54 -17.61 4.18 -7.79
CA HIS A 54 -17.97 4.78 -6.51
C HIS A 54 -17.30 4.05 -5.33
N LYS A 55 -17.30 2.73 -5.35
CA LYS A 55 -16.65 1.92 -4.32
C LYS A 55 -15.13 2.13 -4.33
N LEU A 56 -14.55 2.25 -5.52
CA LEU A 56 -13.13 2.54 -5.66
C LEU A 56 -12.79 3.91 -5.07
N PHE A 57 -13.59 4.91 -5.36
CA PHE A 57 -13.43 6.26 -4.82
C PHE A 57 -13.48 6.25 -3.30
N THR A 58 -14.45 5.53 -2.72
CA THR A 58 -14.58 5.40 -1.26
C THR A 58 -13.35 4.73 -0.65
N LEU A 59 -12.86 3.67 -1.30
CA LEU A 59 -11.65 2.99 -0.85
C LEU A 59 -10.44 3.92 -0.86
N LEU A 60 -10.26 4.69 -1.93
CA LEU A 60 -9.15 5.64 -2.05
C LEU A 60 -9.21 6.73 -0.98
N GLN A 61 -10.43 7.19 -0.65
CA GLN A 61 -10.61 8.15 0.45
C GLN A 61 -10.20 7.53 1.79
N THR A 62 -10.55 6.27 2.01
CA THR A 62 -10.16 5.54 3.23
C THR A 62 -8.63 5.42 3.31
N MET A 63 -7.99 5.11 2.19
CA MET A 63 -6.53 5.03 2.13
C MET A 63 -5.87 6.37 2.46
N GLU A 64 -6.41 7.46 1.92
CA GLU A 64 -5.89 8.81 2.16
C GLU A 64 -5.92 9.12 3.65
N LYS A 65 -7.00 8.75 4.34
CA LYS A 65 -7.15 9.00 5.77
C LYS A 65 -6.22 8.14 6.62
N SER A 66 -5.91 6.92 6.18
CA SER A 66 -5.16 5.94 6.98
C SER A 66 -3.68 5.85 6.63
N GLY A 67 -3.14 6.76 5.82
CA GLY A 67 -1.70 6.80 5.55
C GLY A 67 -1.33 6.83 4.07
N GLY A 68 -2.31 6.75 3.19
CA GLY A 68 -2.09 6.79 1.75
C GLY A 68 -1.75 5.42 1.18
N TRP A 69 -1.43 5.42 -0.08
CA TRP A 69 -1.01 4.23 -0.82
C TRP A 69 0.50 4.04 -0.61
N PRO A 70 0.99 2.82 -0.42
CA PRO A 70 2.45 2.61 -0.40
C PRO A 70 3.08 3.20 -1.66
N TYR A 71 4.18 3.92 -1.52
CA TYR A 71 4.88 4.66 -2.57
C TYR A 71 4.18 5.89 -3.10
N ILE A 72 2.89 6.12 -2.79
CA ILE A 72 2.19 7.32 -3.21
C ILE A 72 1.95 8.19 -1.98
N PRO A 73 2.58 9.36 -1.88
CA PRO A 73 2.34 10.26 -0.76
C PRO A 73 0.85 10.64 -0.67
N ARG A 74 0.41 10.86 0.55
CA ARG A 74 -0.99 11.20 0.84
C ARG A 74 -1.49 12.36 -0.02
N LEU A 75 -0.65 13.36 -0.25
CA LEU A 75 -1.02 14.52 -1.06
C LEU A 75 -1.29 14.15 -2.52
N GLN A 76 -0.45 13.29 -3.10
CA GLN A 76 -0.66 12.82 -4.47
C GLN A 76 -1.91 11.96 -4.59
N LEU A 77 -2.19 11.14 -3.60
CA LEU A 77 -3.40 10.33 -3.57
C LEU A 77 -4.64 11.21 -3.52
N ARG A 78 -4.59 12.28 -2.72
CA ARG A 78 -5.68 13.25 -2.63
C ARG A 78 -5.94 13.92 -3.99
N THR A 79 -4.89 14.28 -4.70
CA THR A 79 -4.99 14.85 -6.05
C THR A 79 -5.66 13.86 -7.00
N PHE A 80 -5.26 12.60 -6.94
CA PHE A 80 -5.83 11.54 -7.78
C PHE A 80 -7.33 11.36 -7.49
N ILE A 81 -7.71 11.37 -6.22
CA ILE A 81 -9.11 11.28 -5.80
C ILE A 81 -9.91 12.45 -6.38
N GLY A 82 -9.34 13.65 -6.35
CA GLY A 82 -9.96 14.84 -6.93
C GLY A 82 -10.20 14.71 -8.43
N LEU A 83 -9.23 14.16 -9.15
CA LEU A 83 -9.37 13.92 -10.58
C LEU A 83 -10.46 12.91 -10.89
N LEU A 84 -10.58 11.84 -10.10
CA LEU A 84 -11.64 10.86 -10.25
C LEU A 84 -13.02 11.49 -10.02
N ASP A 85 -13.11 12.37 -9.05
CA ASP A 85 -14.35 13.08 -8.75
C ASP A 85 -14.77 13.98 -9.92
N GLN A 86 -13.83 14.72 -10.50
CA GLN A 86 -14.06 15.55 -11.67
C GLN A 86 -14.54 14.72 -12.86
N ASP A 87 -13.89 13.59 -13.11
CA ASP A 87 -14.29 12.68 -14.19
C ASP A 87 -15.72 12.18 -13.99
N SER A 88 -16.07 11.82 -12.76
CA SER A 88 -17.42 11.39 -12.44
C SER A 88 -18.45 12.49 -12.70
N SER A 89 -18.11 13.73 -12.35
CA SER A 89 -18.96 14.87 -12.60
C SER A 89 -19.14 15.13 -14.10
N GLN A 90 -18.06 15.03 -14.87
CA GLN A 90 -18.13 15.19 -16.32
C GLN A 90 -18.96 14.10 -16.98
N MET A 91 -18.87 12.88 -16.51
CA MET A 91 -19.66 11.77 -17.04
C MET A 91 -21.13 11.88 -16.68
N ALA A 92 -21.44 12.50 -15.57
CA ALA A 92 -22.81 12.71 -15.12
C ALA A 92 -23.51 13.86 -15.88
N ALA A 93 -22.74 14.72 -16.44
CA ALA A 93 -23.27 15.86 -17.21
C ALA A 93 -23.61 15.45 -18.65
#